data_59ee509290724facce0ba9abb0a3c36e
#
_entry.id   59ee509290724facce0ba9abb0a3c36e
#
_cell.length_a   1.000
_cell.length_b   1.000
_cell.length_c   1.000
_cell.angle_alpha   90.00
_cell.angle_beta   90.00
_cell.angle_gamma   90.00
#
_symmetry.space_group_name_H-M   'P 1'
#
loop_
_entity.id
_entity.type
_entity.pdbx_description
1 polymer ?
#
loop_
_entity_poly.entity_id
_entity_poly.type
_entity_poly.pdbx_seq_one_letter_code
_entity_poly.pdbx_strand_id
1 'polypeptide(L)'
;MVMYAGSDDACAHVEPVLAGLSDRRRRVGDRPGQAQALKLANNFLSATALAAASEAVAFARAAGLDMDVLLEVLTASSGRSGATLDKFPQEVQTGRYASGFSNTLMAKDVRLFLREVDESGGAAALAAVTDAVWEAFATAEPGVDFTRIYPFVSGS
;
A
#
# COMPACT_ATOMS: atom_id res chain seq x y z
N MET A 1 8.26 -6.54 -8.76
CA MET A 1 8.68 -7.88 -8.24
C MET A 1 7.58 -8.89 -8.53
N VAL A 2 7.94 -10.06 -9.06
CA VAL A 2 7.01 -11.19 -9.24
C VAL A 2 7.13 -12.12 -8.03
N MET A 3 6.01 -12.37 -7.35
CA MET A 3 5.90 -13.33 -6.26
C MET A 3 5.09 -14.53 -6.75
N TYR A 4 5.55 -15.74 -6.47
CA TYR A 4 4.88 -16.97 -6.86
C TYR A 4 4.98 -18.05 -5.78
N ALA A 5 4.04 -18.98 -5.78
CA ALA A 5 4.00 -20.09 -4.84
C ALA A 5 3.38 -21.33 -5.50
N GLY A 6 3.83 -22.50 -5.11
CA GLY A 6 3.39 -23.79 -5.63
C GLY A 6 4.40 -24.88 -5.32
N SER A 7 4.08 -26.13 -5.71
CA SER A 7 5.00 -27.26 -5.59
C SER A 7 6.32 -27.01 -6.33
N ASP A 8 7.34 -27.78 -5.99
CA ASP A 8 8.66 -27.65 -6.62
C ASP A 8 8.57 -27.87 -8.14
N ASP A 9 7.86 -28.88 -8.58
CA ASP A 9 7.66 -29.19 -9.99
C ASP A 9 6.92 -28.07 -10.74
N ALA A 10 5.84 -27.55 -10.17
CA ALA A 10 5.08 -26.46 -10.76
C ALA A 10 5.92 -25.19 -10.87
N CYS A 11 6.67 -24.85 -9.81
CA CYS A 11 7.55 -23.68 -9.80
C CYS A 11 8.69 -23.83 -10.80
N ALA A 12 9.33 -24.98 -10.89
CA ALA A 12 10.38 -25.26 -11.88
C ALA A 12 9.87 -25.15 -13.31
N HIS A 13 8.64 -25.63 -13.55
CA HIS A 13 8.02 -25.56 -14.87
C HIS A 13 7.74 -24.12 -15.35
N VAL A 14 7.32 -23.22 -14.47
CA VAL A 14 6.98 -21.83 -14.84
C VAL A 14 8.16 -20.87 -14.76
N GLU A 15 9.25 -21.23 -14.08
CA GLU A 15 10.41 -20.37 -13.86
C GLU A 15 10.99 -19.75 -15.16
N PRO A 16 11.15 -20.49 -16.27
CA PRO A 16 11.64 -19.91 -17.52
C PRO A 16 10.74 -18.79 -18.06
N VAL A 17 9.42 -18.94 -17.90
CA VAL A 17 8.45 -17.91 -18.33
C VAL A 17 8.54 -16.69 -17.40
N LEU A 18 8.58 -16.92 -16.09
CA LEU A 18 8.71 -15.84 -15.09
C LEU A 18 10.03 -15.08 -15.25
N ALA A 19 11.11 -15.77 -15.66
CA ALA A 19 12.40 -15.15 -15.97
C ALA A 19 12.31 -14.14 -17.11
N GLY A 20 11.47 -14.42 -18.11
CA GLY A 20 11.21 -13.49 -19.21
C GLY A 20 10.36 -12.27 -18.83
N LEU A 21 9.65 -12.31 -17.69
CA LEU A 21 8.78 -11.23 -17.23
C LEU A 21 9.47 -10.25 -16.27
N SER A 22 10.39 -10.72 -15.43
CA SER A 22 11.06 -9.87 -14.45
C SER A 22 12.33 -10.52 -13.89
N ASP A 23 13.38 -9.73 -13.72
CA ASP A 23 14.59 -10.15 -13.00
C ASP A 23 14.38 -10.22 -11.47
N ARG A 24 13.35 -9.53 -10.96
CA ARG A 24 13.01 -9.50 -9.54
C ARG A 24 11.88 -10.49 -9.27
N ARG A 25 12.24 -11.75 -9.03
CA ARG A 25 11.33 -12.85 -8.75
C ARG A 25 11.61 -13.46 -7.38
N ARG A 26 10.55 -13.91 -6.70
CA ARG A 26 10.70 -14.60 -5.41
C ARG A 26 9.63 -15.69 -5.27
N ARG A 27 10.05 -16.92 -5.11
CA ARG A 27 9.18 -17.97 -4.59
C ARG A 27 8.93 -17.71 -3.10
N VAL A 28 7.67 -17.65 -2.69
CA VAL A 28 7.24 -17.26 -1.34
C VAL A 28 6.57 -18.39 -0.57
N GLY A 29 6.40 -19.56 -1.20
CA GLY A 29 5.83 -20.71 -0.53
C GLY A 29 5.66 -21.91 -1.46
N ASP A 30 5.18 -23.00 -0.88
CA ASP A 30 5.00 -24.32 -1.53
C ASP A 30 3.55 -24.62 -1.91
N ARG A 31 2.59 -23.76 -1.50
CA ARG A 31 1.16 -23.93 -1.75
C ARG A 31 0.56 -22.78 -2.54
N PRO A 32 -0.39 -23.08 -3.46
CA PRO A 32 -1.20 -22.06 -4.12
C PRO A 32 -1.86 -21.12 -3.10
N GLY A 33 -1.99 -19.84 -3.46
CA GLY A 33 -2.57 -18.80 -2.60
C GLY A 33 -1.57 -18.04 -1.72
N GLN A 34 -0.43 -18.63 -1.34
CA GLN A 34 0.54 -17.96 -0.45
C GLN A 34 1.13 -16.66 -1.06
N ALA A 35 1.36 -16.62 -2.36
CA ALA A 35 1.82 -15.40 -3.03
C ALA A 35 0.75 -14.30 -3.01
N GLN A 36 -0.53 -14.67 -3.16
CA GLN A 36 -1.64 -13.73 -3.05
C GLN A 36 -1.80 -13.21 -1.63
N ALA A 37 -1.73 -14.08 -0.62
CA ALA A 37 -1.79 -13.68 0.78
C ALA A 37 -0.67 -12.67 1.13
N LEU A 38 0.57 -12.95 0.67
CA LEU A 38 1.68 -12.01 0.88
C LEU A 38 1.46 -10.68 0.16
N LYS A 39 0.91 -10.70 -1.07
CA LYS A 39 0.57 -9.47 -1.81
C LYS A 39 -0.47 -8.64 -1.05
N LEU A 40 -1.52 -9.27 -0.55
CA LEU A 40 -2.58 -8.59 0.22
C LEU A 40 -2.02 -7.98 1.52
N ALA A 41 -1.19 -8.72 2.25
CA ALA A 41 -0.53 -8.21 3.45
C ALA A 41 0.37 -6.99 3.14
N ASN A 42 1.16 -7.06 2.05
CA ASN A 42 1.97 -5.93 1.60
C ASN A 42 1.14 -4.70 1.25
N ASN A 43 0.03 -4.89 0.52
CA ASN A 43 -0.82 -3.78 0.12
C ASN A 43 -1.60 -3.19 1.30
N PHE A 44 -2.04 -4.02 2.25
CA PHE A 44 -2.61 -3.53 3.51
C PHE A 44 -1.62 -2.66 4.29
N LEU A 45 -0.36 -3.10 4.45
CA LEU A 45 0.67 -2.29 5.12
C LEU A 45 0.95 -0.98 4.37
N SER A 46 1.01 -1.02 3.04
CA SER A 46 1.21 0.17 2.21
C SER A 46 0.04 1.16 2.33
N ALA A 47 -1.19 0.66 2.28
CA ALA A 47 -2.42 1.44 2.41
C ALA A 47 -2.52 2.10 3.78
N THR A 48 -2.29 1.32 4.85
CA THR A 48 -2.33 1.81 6.24
C THR A 48 -1.26 2.87 6.47
N ALA A 49 -0.02 2.61 6.03
CA ALA A 49 1.08 3.55 6.20
C ALA A 49 0.83 4.87 5.45
N LEU A 50 0.26 4.81 4.24
CA LEU A 50 -0.01 6.02 3.46
C LEU A 50 -1.17 6.83 4.05
N ALA A 51 -2.24 6.19 4.49
CA ALA A 51 -3.36 6.86 5.17
C ALA A 51 -2.90 7.52 6.48
N ALA A 52 -2.21 6.77 7.34
CA ALA A 52 -1.69 7.29 8.61
C ALA A 52 -0.68 8.43 8.41
N ALA A 53 0.23 8.31 7.43
CA ALA A 53 1.15 9.38 7.10
C ALA A 53 0.42 10.63 6.58
N SER A 54 -0.67 10.46 5.81
CA SER A 54 -1.47 11.58 5.31
C SER A 54 -2.13 12.36 6.45
N GLU A 55 -2.72 11.69 7.44
CA GLU A 55 -3.28 12.32 8.62
C GLU A 55 -2.21 13.02 9.47
N ALA A 56 -1.07 12.34 9.71
CA ALA A 56 0.02 12.90 10.48
C ALA A 56 0.63 14.15 9.82
N VAL A 57 0.81 14.13 8.50
CA VAL A 57 1.31 15.26 7.73
C VAL A 57 0.28 16.41 7.73
N ALA A 58 -1.00 16.12 7.53
CA ALA A 58 -2.07 17.11 7.58
C ALA A 58 -2.10 17.82 8.96
N PHE A 59 -2.02 17.06 10.04
CA PHE A 59 -1.94 17.60 11.40
C PHE A 59 -0.71 18.51 11.59
N ALA A 60 0.47 18.05 11.18
CA ALA A 60 1.70 18.82 11.36
C ALA A 60 1.73 20.09 10.49
N ARG A 61 1.19 20.03 9.27
CA ARG A 61 1.01 21.21 8.40
C ARG A 61 0.04 22.22 9.01
N ALA A 62 -1.05 21.76 9.61
CA ALA A 62 -1.99 22.63 10.33
C ALA A 62 -1.33 23.32 11.55
N ALA A 63 -0.32 22.68 12.17
CA ALA A 63 0.49 23.27 13.22
C ALA A 63 1.59 24.22 12.69
N GLY A 64 1.66 24.47 11.38
CA GLY A 64 2.59 25.40 10.74
C GLY A 64 3.95 24.81 10.38
N LEU A 65 4.15 23.50 10.47
CA LEU A 65 5.41 22.87 10.09
C LEU A 65 5.58 22.84 8.57
N ASP A 66 6.81 23.07 8.11
CA ASP A 66 7.17 22.94 6.71
C ASP A 66 7.19 21.46 6.26
N MET A 67 6.78 21.19 5.01
CA MET A 67 6.70 19.82 4.49
C MET A 67 8.08 19.16 4.37
N ASP A 68 9.11 19.91 3.96
CA ASP A 68 10.45 19.35 3.78
C ASP A 68 11.04 18.95 5.13
N VAL A 69 10.96 19.83 6.13
CA VAL A 69 11.41 19.56 7.50
C VAL A 69 10.67 18.38 8.11
N LEU A 70 9.35 18.32 7.89
CA LEU A 70 8.52 17.24 8.40
C LEU A 70 8.94 15.89 7.82
N LEU A 71 9.09 15.79 6.50
CA LEU A 71 9.47 14.55 5.83
C LEU A 71 10.91 14.13 6.18
N GLU A 72 11.83 15.07 6.33
CA GLU A 72 13.19 14.78 6.82
C GLU A 72 13.15 14.11 8.20
N VAL A 73 12.43 14.68 9.16
CA VAL A 73 12.32 14.14 10.51
C VAL A 73 11.60 12.79 10.53
N LEU A 74 10.48 12.65 9.82
CA LEU A 74 9.74 11.39 9.78
C LEU A 74 10.56 10.24 9.17
N THR A 75 11.34 10.53 8.12
CA THR A 75 12.18 9.51 7.48
C THR A 75 13.40 9.12 8.30
N ALA A 76 13.92 10.02 9.13
CA ALA A 76 15.04 9.76 10.04
C ALA A 76 14.60 9.10 11.36
N SER A 77 13.30 9.05 11.63
CA SER A 77 12.73 8.59 12.92
C SER A 77 11.86 7.34 12.76
N SER A 78 11.20 6.93 13.84
CA SER A 78 10.31 5.76 13.89
C SER A 78 9.06 5.86 12.99
N GLY A 79 8.73 7.05 12.49
CA GLY A 79 7.68 7.27 11.48
C GLY A 79 8.06 6.86 10.06
N ARG A 80 9.27 6.33 9.88
CA ARG A 80 9.78 5.88 8.58
C ARG A 80 8.94 4.75 8.01
N SER A 81 8.49 4.92 6.76
CA SER A 81 7.72 3.94 6.00
C SER A 81 7.90 4.15 4.49
N GLY A 82 7.39 3.27 3.66
CA GLY A 82 7.34 3.50 2.21
C GLY A 82 6.52 4.74 1.83
N ALA A 83 5.58 5.15 2.68
CA ALA A 83 4.84 6.40 2.48
C ALA A 83 5.76 7.62 2.61
N THR A 84 6.49 7.73 3.72
CA THR A 84 7.36 8.87 4.00
C THR A 84 8.62 8.89 3.14
N LEU A 85 9.18 7.71 2.78
CA LEU A 85 10.40 7.59 1.98
C LEU A 85 10.18 7.82 0.48
N ASP A 86 9.06 7.34 -0.06
CA ASP A 86 8.85 7.30 -1.50
C ASP A 86 7.64 8.12 -1.94
N LYS A 87 6.45 7.85 -1.35
CA LYS A 87 5.20 8.38 -1.87
C LYS A 87 5.04 9.88 -1.62
N PHE A 88 5.34 10.32 -0.42
CA PHE A 88 5.27 11.75 -0.11
C PHE A 88 6.29 12.56 -0.92
N PRO A 89 7.59 12.27 -0.92
CA PRO A 89 8.56 13.06 -1.69
C PRO A 89 8.32 13.05 -3.20
N GLN A 90 7.93 11.90 -3.76
CA GLN A 90 7.85 11.75 -5.21
C GLN A 90 6.51 12.14 -5.81
N GLU A 91 5.42 11.99 -5.06
CA GLU A 91 4.07 12.15 -5.60
C GLU A 91 3.30 13.30 -4.95
N VAL A 92 3.28 13.34 -3.61
CA VAL A 92 2.48 14.32 -2.86
C VAL A 92 3.15 15.70 -2.88
N GLN A 93 4.40 15.78 -2.50
CA GLN A 93 5.16 17.02 -2.43
C GLN A 93 5.34 17.68 -3.80
N THR A 94 5.51 16.87 -4.84
CA THR A 94 5.63 17.33 -6.22
C THR A 94 4.27 17.64 -6.89
N GLY A 95 3.17 17.21 -6.27
CA GLY A 95 1.83 17.29 -6.87
C GLY A 95 1.64 16.40 -8.09
N ARG A 96 2.50 15.41 -8.31
CA ARG A 96 2.50 14.55 -9.50
C ARG A 96 1.36 13.55 -9.50
N TYR A 97 1.11 12.88 -8.36
CA TYR A 97 0.05 11.87 -8.17
C TYR A 97 -0.05 10.84 -9.30
N ALA A 98 1.07 10.27 -9.69
CA ALA A 98 1.23 9.37 -10.83
C ALA A 98 2.09 8.14 -10.52
N SER A 99 1.86 7.55 -9.34
CA SER A 99 2.58 6.35 -8.90
C SER A 99 2.23 5.09 -9.72
N GLY A 100 1.14 5.14 -10.50
CA GLY A 100 0.71 4.07 -11.40
C GLY A 100 -0.20 3.02 -10.73
N PHE A 101 -0.82 3.33 -9.60
CA PHE A 101 -1.79 2.46 -8.93
C PHE A 101 -3.02 3.25 -8.51
N SER A 102 -4.22 2.76 -8.86
CA SER A 102 -5.45 3.48 -8.54
C SER A 102 -5.96 3.22 -7.12
N ASN A 103 -6.67 4.20 -6.56
CA ASN A 103 -7.31 4.08 -5.26
C ASN A 103 -8.37 2.97 -5.21
N THR A 104 -9.10 2.74 -6.31
CA THR A 104 -10.09 1.65 -6.41
C THR A 104 -9.44 0.27 -6.34
N LEU A 105 -8.24 0.10 -6.92
CA LEU A 105 -7.48 -1.14 -6.79
C LEU A 105 -6.92 -1.32 -5.38
N MET A 106 -6.50 -0.22 -4.72
CA MET A 106 -6.06 -0.29 -3.33
C MET A 106 -7.21 -0.64 -2.38
N ALA A 107 -8.37 0.01 -2.50
CA ALA A 107 -9.56 -0.30 -1.72
C ALA A 107 -9.97 -1.77 -1.89
N LYS A 108 -9.99 -2.28 -3.14
CA LYS A 108 -10.26 -3.68 -3.41
C LYS A 108 -9.27 -4.62 -2.69
N ASP A 109 -7.97 -4.31 -2.73
CA ASP A 109 -6.96 -5.18 -2.11
C ASP A 109 -7.02 -5.13 -0.57
N VAL A 110 -7.32 -3.98 0.04
CA VAL A 110 -7.55 -3.86 1.50
C VAL A 110 -8.79 -4.64 1.92
N ARG A 111 -9.89 -4.53 1.17
CA ARG A 111 -11.11 -5.30 1.42
C ARG A 111 -10.89 -6.81 1.32
N LEU A 112 -10.13 -7.26 0.33
CA LEU A 112 -9.76 -8.67 0.20
C LEU A 112 -8.93 -9.13 1.41
N PHE A 113 -7.97 -8.32 1.85
CA PHE A 113 -7.18 -8.62 3.05
C PHE A 113 -8.08 -8.75 4.29
N LEU A 114 -8.99 -7.81 4.51
CA LEU A 114 -9.93 -7.84 5.64
C LEU A 114 -10.76 -9.13 5.66
N ARG A 115 -11.31 -9.53 4.51
CA ARG A 115 -12.10 -10.78 4.41
C ARG A 115 -11.27 -12.02 4.74
N GLU A 116 -10.06 -12.13 4.18
CA GLU A 116 -9.17 -13.27 4.45
C GLU A 116 -8.78 -13.35 5.93
N VAL A 117 -8.57 -12.20 6.58
CA VAL A 117 -8.29 -12.15 8.02
C VAL A 117 -9.50 -12.58 8.84
N ASP A 118 -10.69 -12.10 8.51
CA ASP A 118 -11.94 -12.49 9.19
C ASP A 118 -12.21 -14.01 9.04
N GLU A 119 -12.04 -14.56 7.85
CA GLU A 119 -12.22 -15.99 7.57
C GLU A 119 -11.19 -16.86 8.31
N SER A 120 -9.97 -16.35 8.53
CA SER A 120 -8.92 -17.03 9.28
C SER A 120 -9.03 -16.86 10.80
N GLY A 121 -9.94 -16.02 11.29
CA GLY A 121 -10.08 -15.68 12.71
C GLY A 121 -8.95 -14.81 13.24
N GLY A 122 -8.28 -14.05 12.37
CA GLY A 122 -7.18 -13.16 12.72
C GLY A 122 -7.62 -11.83 13.31
N ALA A 123 -6.65 -11.01 13.72
CA ALA A 123 -6.90 -9.66 14.23
C ALA A 123 -7.20 -8.70 13.07
N ALA A 124 -8.40 -8.13 13.01
CA ALA A 124 -8.91 -7.34 11.90
C ALA A 124 -9.20 -5.86 12.25
N ALA A 125 -9.02 -5.42 13.49
CA ALA A 125 -9.44 -4.09 13.94
C ALA A 125 -8.85 -2.95 13.07
N LEU A 126 -7.55 -2.97 12.84
CA LEU A 126 -6.89 -1.96 12.01
C LEU A 126 -7.25 -2.12 10.52
N ALA A 127 -7.44 -3.36 10.06
CA ALA A 127 -7.86 -3.63 8.70
C ALA A 127 -9.24 -3.05 8.40
N ALA A 128 -10.18 -3.16 9.33
CA ALA A 128 -11.53 -2.60 9.18
C ALA A 128 -11.51 -1.07 9.09
N VAL A 129 -10.71 -0.38 9.91
CA VAL A 129 -10.56 1.08 9.83
C VAL A 129 -9.90 1.48 8.51
N THR A 130 -8.84 0.77 8.11
CA THR A 130 -8.16 1.05 6.84
C THR A 130 -9.11 0.83 5.65
N ASP A 131 -9.90 -0.25 5.63
CA ASP A 131 -10.88 -0.51 4.57
C ASP A 131 -11.89 0.64 4.46
N ALA A 132 -12.45 1.10 5.59
CA ALA A 132 -13.42 2.20 5.61
C ALA A 132 -12.85 3.50 5.03
N VAL A 133 -11.61 3.86 5.35
CA VAL A 133 -10.93 5.06 4.82
C VAL A 133 -10.73 4.94 3.30
N TRP A 134 -10.22 3.80 2.84
CA TRP A 134 -9.95 3.60 1.41
C TRP A 134 -11.22 3.49 0.57
N GLU A 135 -12.29 2.91 1.12
CA GLU A 135 -13.60 2.86 0.47
C GLU A 135 -14.23 4.26 0.32
N ALA A 136 -14.15 5.07 1.39
CA ALA A 136 -14.63 6.44 1.33
C ALA A 136 -13.89 7.24 0.26
N PHE A 137 -12.57 7.12 0.21
CA PHE A 137 -11.74 7.78 -0.81
C PHE A 137 -12.05 7.28 -2.22
N ALA A 138 -12.14 5.96 -2.43
CA ALA A 138 -12.44 5.39 -3.75
C ALA A 138 -13.85 5.74 -4.24
N THR A 139 -14.79 5.96 -3.33
CA THR A 139 -16.15 6.41 -3.64
C THR A 139 -16.19 7.88 -4.02
N ALA A 140 -15.45 8.73 -3.31
CA ALA A 140 -15.43 10.17 -3.55
C ALA A 140 -14.69 10.54 -4.85
N GLU A 141 -13.57 9.87 -5.13
CA GLU A 141 -12.72 10.16 -6.30
C GLU A 141 -12.35 8.84 -7.03
N PRO A 142 -13.27 8.17 -7.72
CA PRO A 142 -13.01 6.83 -8.26
C PRO A 142 -11.94 6.83 -9.37
N GLY A 143 -11.00 5.87 -9.27
CA GLY A 143 -10.00 5.60 -10.31
C GLY A 143 -8.78 6.52 -10.33
N VAL A 144 -8.67 7.46 -9.40
CA VAL A 144 -7.50 8.34 -9.30
C VAL A 144 -6.28 7.60 -8.71
N ASP A 145 -5.10 8.19 -8.86
CA ASP A 145 -3.88 7.64 -8.25
C ASP A 145 -4.02 7.58 -6.72
N PHE A 146 -3.62 6.46 -6.13
CA PHE A 146 -3.84 6.20 -4.71
C PHE A 146 -3.09 7.17 -3.78
N THR A 147 -2.06 7.87 -4.26
CA THR A 147 -1.34 8.88 -3.49
C THR A 147 -2.14 10.17 -3.28
N ARG A 148 -3.27 10.36 -4.00
CA ARG A 148 -4.24 11.42 -3.74
C ARG A 148 -5.03 11.27 -2.44
N ILE A 149 -4.80 10.20 -1.69
CA ILE A 149 -5.38 10.08 -0.34
C ILE A 149 -4.94 11.24 0.57
N TYR A 150 -3.75 11.84 0.35
CA TYR A 150 -3.32 13.00 1.14
C TYR A 150 -4.26 14.21 0.96
N PRO A 151 -4.50 14.78 -0.24
CA PRO A 151 -5.47 15.85 -0.40
C PRO A 151 -6.89 15.45 0.02
N PHE A 152 -7.32 14.21 -0.18
CA PHE A 152 -8.61 13.72 0.30
C PHE A 152 -8.74 13.81 1.84
N VAL A 153 -7.72 13.39 2.58
CA VAL A 153 -7.71 13.40 4.06
C VAL A 153 -7.51 14.82 4.60
N SER A 154 -6.65 15.63 3.98
CA SER A 154 -6.35 17.00 4.44
C SER A 154 -7.42 18.03 4.05
N GLY A 155 -8.29 17.73 3.10
CA GLY A 155 -9.27 18.67 2.58
C GLY A 155 -8.65 19.79 1.73
N SER A 156 -7.50 19.53 1.10
CA SER A 156 -6.71 20.52 0.36
C SER A 156 -6.74 20.29 -1.16
#